data_d903447691f077f4ead7aee30fa1a814
#
_entry.id   d903447691f077f4ead7aee30fa1a814
#
_cell.length_a   1.000
_cell.length_b   1.000
_cell.length_c   1.000
_cell.angle_alpha   90.00
_cell.angle_beta   90.00
_cell.angle_gamma   90.00
#
_symmetry.space_group_name_H-M   'P 1'
#
loop_
_entity.id
_entity.type
_entity.pdbx_description
1 polymer ?
#
loop_
_entity_poly.entity_id
_entity_poly.type
_entity_poly.pdbx_seq_one_letter_code
_entity_poly.pdbx_strand_id
1 'polypeptide(L)'
;MKIHYKPNEMYRELELFDGATKIGEAEVDINGKMLSQLAIYEPYQNKGYGTEIVKMLMRDYGINCLWVNDDNSKAIHVYEKCGFRKVKPTMWLMELQEGSNDTRKAKSD
;
A
#
# COMPACT_ATOMS: atom_id res chain seq x y z
N MET A 1 20.81 5.43 8.91
CA MET A 1 20.12 4.72 7.81
C MET A 1 20.54 5.28 6.48
N LYS A 2 20.88 4.40 5.57
CA LYS A 2 21.17 4.79 4.20
C LYS A 2 20.14 4.15 3.28
N ILE A 3 18.92 4.59 3.41
CA ILE A 3 17.79 4.03 2.68
C ILE A 3 17.84 4.50 1.24
N HIS A 4 17.75 3.57 0.33
CA HIS A 4 17.65 3.87 -1.10
C HIS A 4 16.86 2.77 -1.77
N TYR A 5 16.52 2.99 -3.03
CA TYR A 5 15.80 2.00 -3.80
C TYR A 5 16.41 1.88 -5.19
N LYS A 6 16.17 0.73 -5.81
CA LYS A 6 16.57 0.48 -7.20
C LYS A 6 15.33 0.08 -7.98
N PRO A 7 14.96 0.81 -9.02
CA PRO A 7 13.85 0.39 -9.85
C PRO A 7 14.26 -0.78 -10.74
N ASN A 8 13.29 -1.63 -11.04
CA ASN A 8 13.52 -2.67 -12.02
C ASN A 8 13.36 -2.10 -13.43
N GLU A 9 13.49 -2.95 -14.47
CA GLU A 9 13.42 -2.51 -15.84
C GLU A 9 12.09 -1.88 -16.21
N MET A 10 11.04 -2.25 -15.52
CA MET A 10 9.70 -1.71 -15.77
C MET A 10 9.43 -0.42 -15.00
N TYR A 11 10.33 -0.02 -14.14
CA TYR A 11 10.21 1.19 -13.31
C TYR A 11 9.03 1.20 -12.37
N ARG A 12 8.37 0.06 -12.21
CA ARG A 12 7.22 -0.04 -11.30
C ARG A 12 7.58 -0.70 -9.99
N GLU A 13 8.47 -1.68 -10.05
CA GLU A 13 8.88 -2.41 -8.87
C GLU A 13 10.20 -1.86 -8.39
N LEU A 14 10.30 -1.67 -7.09
CA LEU A 14 11.47 -1.10 -6.46
C LEU A 14 12.01 -2.09 -5.44
N GLU A 15 13.32 -2.29 -5.47
CA GLU A 15 14.01 -3.01 -4.41
C GLU A 15 14.48 -1.99 -3.40
N LEU A 16 14.23 -2.25 -2.14
CA LEU A 16 14.52 -1.30 -1.06
C LEU A 16 15.73 -1.77 -0.26
N PHE A 17 16.62 -0.84 0.02
CA PHE A 17 17.87 -1.15 0.69
C PHE A 17 18.16 -0.18 1.83
N ASP A 18 18.87 -0.68 2.84
CA ASP A 18 19.57 0.14 3.80
C ASP A 18 21.05 -0.22 3.65
N GLY A 19 21.83 0.68 3.07
CA GLY A 19 23.19 0.35 2.68
C GLY A 19 23.20 -0.77 1.65
N ALA A 20 23.88 -1.86 1.94
CA ALA A 20 23.94 -3.02 1.05
C ALA A 20 22.86 -4.06 1.35
N THR A 21 22.08 -3.85 2.40
CA THR A 21 21.10 -4.83 2.87
C THR A 21 19.75 -4.57 2.23
N LYS A 22 19.22 -5.58 1.54
CA LYS A 22 17.87 -5.48 1.00
C LYS A 22 16.87 -5.66 2.12
N ILE A 23 16.02 -4.67 2.32
CA ILE A 23 15.07 -4.63 3.43
C ILE A 23 13.62 -4.81 3.00
N GLY A 24 13.34 -4.75 1.72
CA GLY A 24 11.97 -4.93 1.26
C GLY A 24 11.79 -4.60 -0.20
N GLU A 25 10.54 -4.43 -0.57
CA GLU A 25 10.14 -4.16 -1.95
C GLU A 25 8.94 -3.23 -1.96
N ALA A 26 8.81 -2.48 -3.04
CA ALA A 26 7.65 -1.62 -3.23
C ALA A 26 7.25 -1.63 -4.70
N GLU A 27 6.02 -1.25 -4.95
CA GLU A 27 5.52 -1.07 -6.31
C GLU A 27 4.81 0.26 -6.38
N VAL A 28 5.11 1.03 -7.42
CA VAL A 28 4.54 2.36 -7.63
C VAL A 28 3.86 2.40 -8.98
N ASP A 29 2.64 2.90 -9.01
CA ASP A 29 1.95 3.24 -10.26
C ASP A 29 2.26 4.70 -10.55
N ILE A 30 3.17 4.93 -11.48
CA ILE A 30 3.65 6.27 -11.77
C ILE A 30 2.54 7.16 -12.32
N ASN A 31 1.72 6.61 -13.20
CA ASN A 31 0.64 7.38 -13.82
C ASN A 31 -0.45 7.76 -12.82
N GLY A 32 -0.79 6.83 -11.94
CA GLY A 32 -1.80 7.06 -10.92
C GLY A 32 -1.27 7.74 -9.68
N LYS A 33 0.03 7.94 -9.58
CA LYS A 33 0.69 8.50 -8.40
C LYS A 33 0.31 7.71 -7.16
N MET A 34 0.30 6.40 -7.29
CA MET A 34 -0.19 5.50 -6.26
C MET A 34 0.92 4.59 -5.76
N LEU A 35 0.97 4.40 -4.46
CA LEU A 35 1.80 3.36 -3.88
C LEU A 35 0.98 2.07 -3.94
N SER A 36 1.35 1.19 -4.87
CA SER A 36 0.59 -0.04 -5.12
C SER A 36 0.92 -1.14 -4.13
N GLN A 37 2.15 -1.17 -3.65
CA GLN A 37 2.56 -2.17 -2.68
C GLN A 37 3.79 -1.67 -1.92
N LEU A 38 3.84 -2.00 -0.65
CA LEU A 38 5.02 -1.78 0.18
C LEU A 38 5.15 -2.95 1.13
N ALA A 39 6.28 -3.65 1.05
CA ALA A 39 6.56 -4.78 1.90
C ALA A 39 7.96 -4.62 2.49
N ILE A 40 8.02 -4.45 3.80
CA ILE A 40 9.28 -4.48 4.54
C ILE A 40 9.42 -5.88 5.11
N TYR A 41 10.56 -6.51 4.89
CA TYR A 41 10.79 -7.86 5.39
C TYR A 41 10.75 -7.88 6.91
N GLU A 42 10.24 -8.98 7.46
CA GLU A 42 9.97 -9.08 8.89
C GLU A 42 11.12 -8.65 9.80
N PRO A 43 12.38 -9.07 9.55
CA PRO A 43 13.47 -8.66 10.43
C PRO A 43 13.69 -7.14 10.50
N TYR A 44 13.18 -6.42 9.54
CA TYR A 44 13.41 -4.98 9.42
C TYR A 44 12.18 -4.15 9.76
N GLN A 45 11.11 -4.78 10.18
CA GLN A 45 9.89 -4.09 10.57
C GLN A 45 10.05 -3.41 11.93
N ASN A 46 9.20 -2.42 12.18
CA ASN A 46 9.16 -1.66 13.43
C ASN A 46 10.45 -0.88 13.71
N LYS A 47 11.15 -0.48 12.66
CA LYS A 47 12.38 0.30 12.77
C LYS A 47 12.30 1.65 12.07
N GLY A 48 11.12 2.03 11.62
CA GLY A 48 10.92 3.32 10.95
C GLY A 48 11.20 3.31 9.47
N TYR A 49 11.56 2.19 8.88
CA TYR A 49 11.86 2.12 7.46
C TYR A 49 10.64 2.48 6.60
N GLY A 50 9.47 1.96 6.96
CA GLY A 50 8.27 2.21 6.17
C GLY A 50 7.98 3.69 6.04
N THR A 51 8.05 4.41 7.14
CA THR A 51 7.80 5.85 7.13
C THR A 51 8.80 6.59 6.25
N GLU A 52 10.08 6.28 6.37
CA GLU A 52 11.10 6.94 5.58
C GLU A 52 10.95 6.63 4.09
N ILE A 53 10.64 5.38 3.76
CA ILE A 53 10.47 4.99 2.37
C ILE A 53 9.26 5.68 1.76
N VAL A 54 8.13 5.73 2.46
CA VAL A 54 6.95 6.41 1.95
C VAL A 54 7.26 7.87 1.67
N LYS A 55 7.96 8.54 2.58
CA LYS A 55 8.36 9.94 2.37
C LYS A 55 9.26 10.10 1.15
N MET A 56 10.19 9.18 0.95
CA MET A 56 11.06 9.22 -0.23
C MET A 56 10.25 9.06 -1.52
N LEU A 57 9.31 8.13 -1.52
CA LEU A 57 8.49 7.89 -2.71
C LEU A 57 7.53 9.05 -2.98
N MET A 58 7.03 9.68 -1.93
CA MET A 58 6.25 10.91 -2.10
C MET A 58 7.09 12.00 -2.77
N ARG A 59 8.31 12.15 -2.33
CA ARG A 59 9.21 13.16 -2.90
C ARG A 59 9.60 12.84 -4.34
N ASP A 60 9.95 11.58 -4.61
CA ASP A 60 10.55 11.20 -5.89
C ASP A 60 9.52 10.86 -6.96
N TYR A 61 8.40 10.27 -6.59
CA TYR A 61 7.35 9.87 -7.53
C TYR A 61 6.07 10.67 -7.38
N GLY A 62 5.99 11.50 -6.37
CA GLY A 62 4.78 12.29 -6.14
C GLY A 62 3.58 11.45 -5.74
N ILE A 63 3.80 10.29 -5.10
CA ILE A 63 2.66 9.45 -4.73
C ILE A 63 1.73 10.23 -3.80
N ASN A 64 0.44 10.12 -4.04
CA ASN A 64 -0.56 10.84 -3.27
C ASN A 64 -1.77 10.00 -2.89
N CYS A 65 -1.76 8.72 -3.21
CA CYS A 65 -2.85 7.82 -2.84
C CYS A 65 -2.34 6.40 -2.70
N LEU A 66 -3.10 5.59 -2.00
CA LEU A 66 -2.79 4.18 -1.82
C LEU A 66 -4.04 3.46 -1.31
N TRP A 67 -3.99 2.14 -1.42
CA TRP A 67 -5.00 1.27 -0.85
C TRP A 67 -4.41 0.53 0.33
N VAL A 68 -5.17 0.39 1.38
CA VAL A 68 -4.75 -0.39 2.54
C VAL A 68 -5.98 -1.07 3.13
N ASN A 69 -5.81 -2.31 3.56
CA ASN A 69 -6.90 -3.02 4.21
C ASN A 69 -7.22 -2.38 5.55
N ASP A 70 -8.50 -2.30 5.86
CA ASP A 70 -8.97 -1.62 7.06
C ASP A 70 -8.46 -2.27 8.35
N ASP A 71 -8.12 -3.54 8.31
CA ASP A 71 -7.60 -4.25 9.47
C ASP A 71 -6.08 -4.18 9.59
N ASN A 72 -5.40 -3.54 8.66
CA ASN A 72 -3.95 -3.41 8.70
C ASN A 72 -3.56 -2.16 9.47
N SER A 73 -3.72 -2.21 10.78
CA SER A 73 -3.51 -1.03 11.62
C SER A 73 -2.08 -0.54 11.62
N LYS A 74 -1.10 -1.43 11.49
CA LYS A 74 0.30 -1.02 11.43
C LYS A 74 0.58 -0.18 10.20
N ALA A 75 0.13 -0.64 9.04
CA ALA A 75 0.34 0.08 7.81
C ALA A 75 -0.41 1.41 7.82
N ILE A 76 -1.65 1.41 8.29
CA ILE A 76 -2.44 2.63 8.39
C ILE A 76 -1.70 3.67 9.24
N HIS A 77 -1.14 3.23 10.36
CA HIS A 77 -0.40 4.13 11.24
C HIS A 77 0.79 4.77 10.52
N VAL A 78 1.53 3.98 9.75
CA VAL A 78 2.67 4.49 8.97
C VAL A 78 2.20 5.53 7.96
N TYR A 79 1.13 5.22 7.24
CA TYR A 79 0.63 6.14 6.22
C TYR A 79 0.08 7.42 6.82
N GLU A 80 -0.61 7.32 7.95
CA GLU A 80 -1.12 8.50 8.61
C GLU A 80 0.00 9.40 9.12
N LYS A 81 1.10 8.83 9.56
CA LYS A 81 2.28 9.61 9.94
C LYS A 81 2.84 10.39 8.76
N CYS A 82 2.66 9.90 7.56
CA CYS A 82 3.13 10.56 6.34
C CYS A 82 2.12 11.54 5.78
N GLY A 83 0.98 11.71 6.43
CA GLY A 83 -0.03 12.68 6.03
C GLY A 83 -1.20 12.11 5.25
N PHE A 84 -1.21 10.82 5.00
CA PHE A 84 -2.35 10.18 4.32
C PHE A 84 -3.55 10.12 5.27
N ARG A 85 -4.73 10.22 4.71
CA ARG A 85 -5.98 10.14 5.47
C ARG A 85 -6.93 9.19 4.77
N LYS A 86 -7.70 8.46 5.55
CA LYS A 86 -8.77 7.65 5.01
C LYS A 86 -9.81 8.57 4.39
N VAL A 87 -10.19 8.30 3.15
CA VAL A 87 -11.20 9.13 2.49
C VAL A 87 -12.55 8.43 2.48
N LYS A 88 -12.58 7.17 2.06
CA LYS A 88 -13.82 6.38 2.12
C LYS A 88 -13.51 4.96 1.67
N PRO A 89 -14.32 3.99 2.07
CA PRO A 89 -14.19 2.65 1.50
C PRO A 89 -14.63 2.70 0.05
N THR A 90 -13.94 1.92 -0.77
CA THR A 90 -14.24 1.84 -2.19
C THR A 90 -14.72 0.47 -2.59
N MET A 91 -14.66 -0.48 -1.66
CA MET A 91 -15.14 -1.83 -1.89
C MET A 91 -16.09 -2.21 -0.78
N TRP A 92 -17.07 -3.01 -1.14
CA TRP A 92 -18.02 -3.56 -0.19
C TRP A 92 -17.88 -5.06 -0.18
N LEU A 93 -17.86 -5.65 0.99
CA LEU A 93 -18.05 -7.08 1.11
C LEU A 93 -19.55 -7.31 1.08
N MET A 94 -19.99 -8.06 0.08
CA MET A 94 -21.42 -8.37 -0.06
C MET A 94 -21.63 -9.83 0.21
N GLU A 95 -22.59 -10.12 1.04
CA GLU A 95 -22.91 -11.49 1.42
C GLU A 95 -24.37 -11.77 1.14
N LEU A 96 -24.63 -13.02 0.81
CA LEU A 96 -26.01 -13.46 0.64
C LEU A 96 -26.69 -13.41 2.00
N GLN A 97 -27.82 -12.74 2.06
CA GLN A 97 -28.57 -12.64 3.30
C GLN A 97 -29.24 -13.94 3.62
N GLU A 98 -29.12 -14.38 4.86
CA GLU A 98 -29.74 -15.59 5.31
C GLU A 98 -31.28 -15.47 5.19
N GLY A 99 -31.88 -16.52 4.64
CA GLY A 99 -33.32 -16.49 4.43
C GLY A 99 -33.73 -15.81 3.15
N SER A 100 -32.80 -15.23 2.46
CA SER A 100 -33.07 -14.63 1.18
C SER A 100 -33.00 -15.67 0.10
N ASN A 101 -34.11 -16.06 -0.43
CA ASN A 101 -34.13 -16.94 -1.55
C ASN A 101 -34.20 -16.18 -2.81
N ASP A 102 -33.97 -14.95 -2.73
CA ASP A 102 -34.24 -14.04 -3.81
C ASP A 102 -33.06 -13.81 -4.68
N THR A 103 -32.17 -14.77 -4.68
CA THR A 103 -31.01 -14.70 -5.56
C THR A 103 -31.43 -14.54 -7.00
N ARG A 104 -32.55 -15.13 -7.38
CA ARG A 104 -32.99 -14.96 -8.74
C ARG A 104 -33.55 -13.58 -9.00
N LYS A 105 -33.96 -12.89 -7.97
CA LYS A 105 -34.37 -11.50 -8.15
C LYS A 105 -33.19 -10.61 -8.32
N ALA A 106 -32.11 -10.95 -7.67
CA ALA A 106 -30.91 -10.14 -7.76
C ALA A 106 -30.44 -9.98 -9.18
N LYS A 107 -30.70 -10.95 -10.00
CA LYS A 107 -30.24 -10.83 -11.36
C LYS A 107 -31.15 -10.01 -12.23
N SER A 108 -32.24 -9.57 -11.72
CA SER A 108 -33.08 -8.69 -12.49
C SER A 108 -32.54 -7.27 -12.53
N ASP A 109 -31.49 -7.04 -11.84
CA ASP A 109 -30.89 -5.72 -11.87
C ASP A 109 -30.29 -5.38 -13.23
#